data_7fb349c3283dee24f287e1686bc55d4a
#
_entry.id   7fb349c3283dee24f287e1686bc55d4a
#
_cell.length_a   1.000
_cell.length_b   1.000
_cell.length_c   1.000
_cell.angle_alpha   90.00
_cell.angle_beta   90.00
_cell.angle_gamma   90.00
#
_symmetry.space_group_name_H-M   'P 1'
#
loop_
_entity.id
_entity.type
_entity.pdbx_description
1 polymer ?
#
loop_
_entity_poly.entity_id
_entity_poly.type
_entity_poly.pdbx_seq_one_letter_code
_entity_poly.pdbx_strand_id
1 'polypeptide(L)'
;RSANVSVSWTRHEDRSNDGLVVYYVADIWLRSSEYLRTAYVTNGYRSVHDMAVESNAILAIDGDYAFSREYGPIVRNGAFLRDTGFDDILVYYTDGSMRIFRGNAFDMDAEMEKGAVQVWSFGPALLDAEGKSIDKFNTNIAGLNPRAALGYYEPGHYCFVVVDGRGENGSRGYKLEELSRLFESLGCTLAYNFDGGKSAVMVWDGDTTVNTPAGGGRNVTDILYIAKE
;
A
#
# COMPACT_ATOMS: atom_id res chain seq x y z
N ARG A 1 -12.89 11.89 12.29
CA ARG A 1 -11.68 12.42 12.95
C ARG A 1 -11.80 12.15 14.44
N SER A 2 -10.84 11.48 15.03
CA SER A 2 -10.68 11.35 16.47
C SER A 2 -9.46 12.12 16.96
N ALA A 3 -9.15 12.08 18.26
CA ALA A 3 -7.96 12.74 18.80
C ALA A 3 -6.65 12.12 18.31
N ASN A 4 -6.66 10.83 17.96
CA ASN A 4 -5.47 10.04 17.61
C ASN A 4 -5.39 9.68 16.12
N VAL A 5 -6.51 9.73 15.41
CA VAL A 5 -6.61 9.33 14.00
C VAL A 5 -7.35 10.39 13.19
N SER A 6 -6.75 10.87 12.12
CA SER A 6 -7.41 11.73 11.13
C SER A 6 -7.18 11.14 9.75
N VAL A 7 -8.26 10.78 9.06
CA VAL A 7 -8.23 10.27 7.70
C VAL A 7 -9.21 11.05 6.84
N SER A 8 -8.81 11.38 5.64
CA SER A 8 -9.67 11.91 4.58
C SER A 8 -9.20 11.39 3.24
N TRP A 9 -10.10 11.33 2.27
CA TRP A 9 -9.72 10.93 0.91
C TRP A 9 -10.34 11.82 -0.14
N THR A 10 -9.71 11.89 -1.30
CA THR A 10 -10.14 12.69 -2.46
C THR A 10 -10.01 11.87 -3.72
N ARG A 11 -11.01 11.98 -4.60
CA ARG A 11 -10.98 11.44 -5.96
C ARG A 11 -10.35 12.46 -6.90
N HIS A 12 -9.47 12.00 -7.78
CA HIS A 12 -8.76 12.80 -8.77
C HIS A 12 -8.96 12.24 -10.17
N GLU A 13 -8.87 13.12 -11.17
CA GLU A 13 -8.78 12.76 -12.58
C GLU A 13 -7.53 13.40 -13.17
N ASP A 14 -6.69 12.58 -13.79
CA ASP A 14 -5.57 13.02 -14.61
C ASP A 14 -5.94 12.82 -16.08
N ARG A 15 -6.00 13.93 -16.83
CA ARG A 15 -6.35 13.94 -18.25
C ARG A 15 -5.13 14.36 -19.04
N SER A 16 -4.45 13.40 -19.63
CA SER A 16 -3.33 13.61 -20.55
C SER A 16 -3.70 13.20 -21.96
N ASN A 17 -2.78 13.44 -22.92
CA ASN A 17 -2.93 12.97 -24.31
C ASN A 17 -3.01 11.44 -24.39
N ASP A 18 -2.51 10.73 -23.39
CA ASP A 18 -2.53 9.27 -23.30
C ASP A 18 -3.83 8.70 -22.73
N GLY A 19 -4.77 9.56 -22.33
CA GLY A 19 -6.09 9.18 -21.84
C GLY A 19 -6.37 9.60 -20.38
N LEU A 20 -7.53 9.16 -19.89
CA LEU A 20 -7.99 9.43 -18.53
C LEU A 20 -7.37 8.46 -17.54
N VAL A 21 -6.95 8.97 -16.39
CA VAL A 21 -6.67 8.18 -15.19
C VAL A 21 -7.52 8.69 -14.04
N VAL A 22 -8.21 7.78 -13.36
CA VAL A 22 -8.95 8.07 -12.13
C VAL A 22 -8.20 7.45 -10.96
N TYR A 23 -7.95 8.24 -9.93
CA TYR A 23 -7.27 7.75 -8.73
C TYR A 23 -7.79 8.43 -7.47
N TYR A 24 -7.50 7.80 -6.35
CA TYR A 24 -7.94 8.20 -5.02
C TYR A 24 -6.73 8.33 -4.11
N VAL A 25 -6.65 9.44 -3.40
CA VAL A 25 -5.60 9.70 -2.41
C VAL A 25 -6.25 9.84 -1.05
N ALA A 26 -5.85 9.00 -0.11
CA ALA A 26 -6.22 9.13 1.28
C ALA A 26 -5.06 9.73 2.07
N ASP A 27 -5.31 10.85 2.75
CA ASP A 27 -4.38 11.50 3.67
C ASP A 27 -4.61 10.98 5.08
N ILE A 28 -3.55 10.52 5.76
CA ILE A 28 -3.61 9.74 6.98
C ILE A 28 -2.68 10.33 8.03
N TRP A 29 -3.25 10.77 9.17
CA TRP A 29 -2.50 11.23 10.34
C TRP A 29 -2.78 10.33 11.53
N LEU A 30 -1.72 9.76 12.12
CA LEU A 30 -1.76 8.85 13.25
C LEU A 30 -0.85 9.35 14.38
N ARG A 31 -1.35 9.37 15.61
CA ARG A 31 -0.53 9.68 16.80
C ARG A 31 0.22 8.47 17.34
N SER A 32 -0.15 7.27 16.93
CA SER A 32 0.51 6.03 17.31
C SER A 32 0.56 5.07 16.13
N SER A 33 1.65 4.35 16.02
CA SER A 33 1.84 3.30 15.00
C SER A 33 0.85 2.14 15.13
N GLU A 34 0.23 1.96 16.28
CA GLU A 34 -0.75 0.90 16.53
C GLU A 34 -2.03 1.00 15.70
N TYR A 35 -2.31 2.17 15.10
CA TYR A 35 -3.48 2.38 14.25
C TYR A 35 -3.28 1.94 12.80
N LEU A 36 -2.04 1.78 12.31
CA LEU A 36 -1.76 1.18 11.01
C LEU A 36 -1.50 -0.31 11.18
N ARG A 37 -2.47 -1.12 10.79
CA ARG A 37 -2.49 -2.56 11.00
C ARG A 37 -2.61 -3.33 9.68
N THR A 38 -2.41 -4.63 9.79
CA THR A 38 -2.69 -5.59 8.71
C THR A 38 -3.67 -6.65 9.20
N ALA A 39 -4.63 -7.01 8.33
CA ALA A 39 -5.43 -8.21 8.50
C ALA A 39 -5.06 -9.18 7.37
N TYR A 40 -5.03 -10.47 7.66
CA TYR A 40 -4.56 -11.48 6.71
C TYR A 40 -5.20 -12.84 6.94
N VAL A 41 -5.17 -13.66 5.90
CA VAL A 41 -5.51 -15.07 5.96
C VAL A 41 -4.31 -15.90 5.52
N THR A 42 -3.97 -16.94 6.29
CA THR A 42 -2.84 -17.82 6.00
C THR A 42 -3.23 -18.99 5.09
N ASN A 43 -4.52 -19.24 4.95
CA ASN A 43 -5.07 -20.28 4.09
C ASN A 43 -6.32 -19.76 3.36
N GLY A 44 -6.26 -19.75 2.04
CA GLY A 44 -7.34 -19.21 1.19
C GLY A 44 -7.24 -17.71 0.96
N TYR A 45 -8.37 -17.11 0.57
CA TYR A 45 -8.47 -15.73 0.13
C TYR A 45 -9.77 -15.11 0.60
N ARG A 46 -9.77 -13.78 0.84
CA ARG A 46 -10.96 -13.00 1.17
C ARG A 46 -10.97 -11.68 0.40
N SER A 47 -12.15 -11.10 0.25
CA SER A 47 -12.25 -9.77 -0.35
C SER A 47 -11.65 -8.69 0.57
N VAL A 48 -11.10 -7.63 -0.02
CA VAL A 48 -10.63 -6.45 0.74
C VAL A 48 -11.77 -5.87 1.56
N HIS A 49 -12.99 -5.82 0.98
CA HIS A 49 -14.20 -5.33 1.63
C HIS A 49 -14.52 -6.14 2.91
N ASP A 50 -14.59 -7.46 2.81
CA ASP A 50 -14.96 -8.30 3.96
C ASP A 50 -13.92 -8.21 5.08
N MET A 51 -12.64 -8.20 4.73
CA MET A 51 -11.55 -8.03 5.71
C MET A 51 -11.61 -6.65 6.37
N ALA A 52 -11.95 -5.59 5.64
CA ALA A 52 -12.13 -4.24 6.19
C ALA A 52 -13.31 -4.16 7.16
N VAL A 53 -14.46 -4.76 6.79
CA VAL A 53 -15.64 -4.86 7.67
C VAL A 53 -15.31 -5.59 8.97
N GLU A 54 -14.70 -6.78 8.87
CA GLU A 54 -14.33 -7.60 10.03
C GLU A 54 -13.29 -6.94 10.93
N SER A 55 -12.38 -6.16 10.35
CA SER A 55 -11.36 -5.40 11.08
C SER A 55 -11.89 -4.09 11.66
N ASN A 56 -13.16 -3.72 11.40
CA ASN A 56 -13.74 -2.43 11.76
C ASN A 56 -12.85 -1.26 11.31
N ALA A 57 -12.38 -1.32 10.06
CA ALA A 57 -11.42 -0.37 9.51
C ALA A 57 -12.05 1.00 9.25
N ILE A 58 -11.32 2.09 9.50
CA ILE A 58 -11.66 3.43 8.99
C ILE A 58 -11.36 3.49 7.49
N LEU A 59 -10.20 2.97 7.10
CA LEU A 59 -9.70 2.93 5.73
C LEU A 59 -8.94 1.63 5.53
N ALA A 60 -9.09 0.99 4.39
CA ALA A 60 -8.31 -0.18 4.02
C ALA A 60 -7.95 -0.17 2.54
N ILE A 61 -6.80 -0.74 2.22
CA ILE A 61 -6.40 -1.13 0.86
C ILE A 61 -5.87 -2.57 0.87
N ASP A 62 -5.81 -3.20 -0.29
CA ASP A 62 -5.12 -4.49 -0.44
C ASP A 62 -3.63 -4.39 -0.09
N GLY A 63 -3.01 -5.52 0.23
CA GLY A 63 -1.65 -5.59 0.71
C GLY A 63 -0.64 -6.15 -0.29
N ASP A 64 0.32 -6.93 0.22
CA ASP A 64 1.46 -7.42 -0.53
C ASP A 64 1.28 -8.84 -1.10
N TYR A 65 0.14 -9.47 -0.85
CA TYR A 65 -0.16 -10.82 -1.36
C TYR A 65 0.86 -11.89 -0.93
N ALA A 66 1.53 -11.66 0.21
CA ALA A 66 2.68 -12.46 0.65
C ALA A 66 2.34 -13.90 0.99
N PHE A 67 1.10 -14.19 1.42
CA PHE A 67 0.67 -15.55 1.77
C PHE A 67 0.34 -16.43 0.56
N SER A 68 0.34 -15.87 -0.66
CA SER A 68 0.19 -16.62 -1.92
C SER A 68 1.51 -17.17 -2.46
N ARG A 69 2.62 -16.90 -1.78
CA ARG A 69 3.97 -17.32 -2.18
C ARG A 69 4.78 -17.72 -0.96
N GLU A 70 5.87 -18.47 -1.20
CA GLU A 70 6.74 -19.01 -0.14
C GLU A 70 7.94 -18.13 0.17
N TYR A 71 8.13 -17.00 -0.52
CA TYR A 71 9.26 -16.09 -0.38
C TYR A 71 8.81 -14.67 -0.02
N GLY A 72 9.75 -13.89 0.48
CA GLY A 72 9.58 -12.54 1.01
C GLY A 72 9.32 -12.53 2.52
N PRO A 73 9.97 -11.63 3.28
CA PRO A 73 9.82 -11.54 4.72
C PRO A 73 8.42 -11.04 5.10
N ILE A 74 7.91 -11.51 6.23
CA ILE A 74 6.59 -11.13 6.75
C ILE A 74 6.66 -10.89 8.26
N VAL A 75 6.30 -9.68 8.69
CA VAL A 75 5.91 -9.35 10.06
C VAL A 75 4.54 -8.67 9.99
N ARG A 76 3.61 -9.10 10.84
CA ARG A 76 2.26 -8.54 10.91
C ARG A 76 1.90 -8.19 12.35
N ASN A 77 1.63 -6.90 12.59
CA ASN A 77 1.24 -6.39 13.91
C ASN A 77 2.22 -6.81 15.02
N GLY A 78 3.52 -6.78 14.74
CA GLY A 78 4.60 -7.19 15.64
C GLY A 78 4.88 -8.70 15.70
N ALA A 79 4.08 -9.54 15.04
CA ALA A 79 4.33 -10.97 14.99
C ALA A 79 5.20 -11.36 13.80
N PHE A 80 6.33 -12.00 14.08
CA PHE A 80 7.19 -12.62 13.07
C PHE A 80 6.51 -13.83 12.44
N LEU A 81 6.47 -13.89 11.12
CA LEU A 81 5.82 -14.99 10.39
C LEU A 81 6.74 -15.68 9.39
N ARG A 82 7.65 -14.96 8.73
CA ARG A 82 8.57 -15.51 7.74
C ARG A 82 9.78 -14.61 7.53
N ASP A 83 10.95 -15.21 7.34
CA ASP A 83 12.17 -14.52 6.92
C ASP A 83 12.79 -15.24 5.72
N THR A 84 12.54 -14.72 4.53
CA THR A 84 13.13 -15.18 3.27
C THR A 84 13.43 -13.98 2.38
N GLY A 85 14.39 -14.10 1.47
CA GLY A 85 14.86 -12.99 0.64
C GLY A 85 13.78 -12.38 -0.26
N PHE A 86 13.91 -11.08 -0.50
CA PHE A 86 13.10 -10.30 -1.43
C PHE A 86 13.87 -9.07 -1.92
N ASP A 87 13.44 -8.45 -3.03
CA ASP A 87 14.17 -7.31 -3.62
C ASP A 87 13.94 -6.01 -2.84
N ASP A 88 12.70 -5.49 -2.84
CA ASP A 88 12.34 -4.27 -2.13
C ASP A 88 11.42 -4.63 -0.95
N ILE A 89 11.84 -4.32 0.27
CA ILE A 89 11.16 -4.66 1.51
C ILE A 89 10.79 -3.38 2.25
N LEU A 90 9.50 -3.19 2.54
CA LEU A 90 9.03 -2.06 3.33
C LEU A 90 8.90 -2.48 4.80
N VAL A 91 9.50 -1.71 5.69
CA VAL A 91 9.43 -1.87 7.15
C VAL A 91 8.77 -0.66 7.79
N TYR A 92 7.82 -0.91 8.69
CA TYR A 92 7.14 0.07 9.53
C TYR A 92 7.45 -0.19 10.99
N TYR A 93 7.82 0.85 11.74
CA TYR A 93 8.31 0.75 13.12
C TYR A 93 7.33 1.32 14.16
N THR A 94 7.54 0.96 15.42
CA THR A 94 6.77 1.45 16.57
C THR A 94 6.79 2.96 16.73
N ASP A 95 7.85 3.64 16.29
CA ASP A 95 7.97 5.10 16.31
C ASP A 95 7.22 5.81 15.15
N GLY A 96 6.57 5.03 14.28
CA GLY A 96 5.85 5.53 13.12
C GLY A 96 6.72 5.79 11.89
N SER A 97 8.03 5.56 11.96
CA SER A 97 8.92 5.68 10.81
C SER A 97 8.78 4.50 9.85
N MET A 98 9.18 4.72 8.59
CA MET A 98 9.23 3.72 7.55
C MET A 98 10.59 3.70 6.85
N ARG A 99 11.03 2.53 6.43
CA ARG A 99 12.23 2.35 5.63
C ARG A 99 12.01 1.30 4.54
N ILE A 100 12.68 1.47 3.41
CA ILE A 100 12.76 0.45 2.37
C ILE A 100 14.18 -0.09 2.32
N PHE A 101 14.29 -1.41 2.32
CA PHE A 101 15.54 -2.14 2.16
C PHE A 101 15.57 -2.78 0.79
N ARG A 102 16.74 -2.79 0.14
CA ARG A 102 16.95 -3.40 -1.16
C ARG A 102 17.90 -4.59 -1.07
N GLY A 103 17.51 -5.69 -1.68
CA GLY A 103 18.31 -6.90 -1.76
C GLY A 103 18.77 -7.42 -0.40
N ASN A 104 20.07 -7.68 -0.27
CA ASN A 104 20.67 -8.26 0.94
C ASN A 104 20.90 -7.24 2.08
N ALA A 105 20.41 -6.03 1.97
CA ALA A 105 20.56 -5.02 3.03
C ALA A 105 19.56 -5.18 4.19
N PHE A 106 18.56 -6.06 4.05
CA PHE A 106 17.57 -6.35 5.08
C PHE A 106 18.07 -7.43 6.03
N ASP A 107 17.95 -7.19 7.32
CA ASP A 107 18.25 -8.13 8.41
C ASP A 107 17.04 -8.16 9.36
N MET A 108 16.30 -9.26 9.35
CA MET A 108 15.06 -9.40 10.13
C MET A 108 15.27 -9.22 11.63
N ASP A 109 16.32 -9.83 12.19
CA ASP A 109 16.57 -9.78 13.63
C ASP A 109 16.91 -8.35 14.05
N ALA A 110 17.79 -7.67 13.29
CA ALA A 110 18.14 -6.28 13.54
C ALA A 110 16.94 -5.33 13.43
N GLU A 111 16.04 -5.54 12.47
CA GLU A 111 14.87 -4.67 12.31
C GLU A 111 13.80 -4.96 13.36
N MET A 112 13.62 -6.20 13.80
CA MET A 112 12.74 -6.54 14.92
C MET A 112 13.25 -5.93 16.24
N GLU A 113 14.55 -5.95 16.50
CA GLU A 113 15.15 -5.28 17.67
C GLU A 113 14.93 -3.76 17.67
N LYS A 114 14.88 -3.12 16.49
CA LYS A 114 14.56 -1.70 16.32
C LYS A 114 13.07 -1.38 16.45
N GLY A 115 12.21 -2.38 16.59
CA GLY A 115 10.79 -2.22 16.78
C GLY A 115 9.98 -2.29 15.48
N ALA A 116 10.38 -3.10 14.50
CA ALA A 116 9.57 -3.38 13.33
C ALA A 116 8.23 -4.01 13.73
N VAL A 117 7.11 -3.43 13.29
CA VAL A 117 5.76 -3.93 13.55
C VAL A 117 5.08 -4.46 12.31
N GLN A 118 5.47 -3.98 11.13
CA GLN A 118 5.02 -4.51 9.85
C GLN A 118 6.23 -4.64 8.93
N VAL A 119 6.31 -5.74 8.20
CA VAL A 119 7.26 -5.96 7.11
C VAL A 119 6.51 -6.49 5.92
N TRP A 120 6.51 -5.73 4.82
CA TRP A 120 5.83 -6.07 3.58
C TRP A 120 6.84 -6.32 2.47
N SER A 121 6.49 -7.24 1.60
CA SER A 121 7.31 -7.62 0.45
C SER A 121 6.46 -7.75 -0.81
N PHE A 122 6.43 -6.72 -1.63
CA PHE A 122 5.84 -6.67 -2.96
C PHE A 122 6.68 -5.77 -3.87
N GLY A 123 6.57 -4.47 -3.73
CA GLY A 123 7.36 -3.49 -4.45
C GLY A 123 6.96 -3.30 -5.93
N PRO A 124 7.77 -2.58 -6.63
CA PRO A 124 9.01 -1.96 -6.18
C PRO A 124 8.81 -0.72 -5.31
N ALA A 125 9.90 -0.22 -4.72
CA ALA A 125 9.98 1.15 -4.21
C ALA A 125 9.68 2.12 -5.36
N LEU A 126 8.88 3.17 -5.08
CA LEU A 126 8.42 4.11 -6.11
C LEU A 126 9.23 5.41 -6.14
N LEU A 127 10.00 5.70 -5.10
CA LEU A 127 10.90 6.85 -5.02
C LEU A 127 12.32 6.37 -4.75
N ASP A 128 13.30 7.15 -5.19
CA ASP A 128 14.70 6.92 -4.86
C ASP A 128 15.03 7.34 -3.41
N ALA A 129 16.29 7.26 -3.03
CA ALA A 129 16.76 7.59 -1.67
C ALA A 129 16.60 9.09 -1.34
N GLU A 130 16.53 9.94 -2.33
CA GLU A 130 16.34 11.40 -2.23
C GLU A 130 14.86 11.82 -2.32
N GLY A 131 13.93 10.85 -2.40
CA GLY A 131 12.49 11.11 -2.54
C GLY A 131 12.09 11.57 -3.94
N LYS A 132 12.90 11.26 -4.96
CA LYS A 132 12.63 11.62 -6.35
C LYS A 132 12.00 10.47 -7.11
N SER A 133 11.23 10.83 -8.12
CA SER A 133 10.61 9.84 -9.01
C SER A 133 11.65 9.05 -9.80
N ILE A 134 11.29 7.79 -10.06
CA ILE A 134 12.08 6.85 -10.83
C ILE A 134 11.51 6.78 -12.25
N ASP A 135 12.34 7.06 -13.25
CA ASP A 135 11.92 7.14 -14.65
C ASP A 135 11.75 5.76 -15.32
N LYS A 136 12.36 4.73 -14.77
CA LYS A 136 12.33 3.38 -15.36
C LYS A 136 12.31 2.29 -14.31
N PHE A 137 11.33 1.39 -14.45
CA PHE A 137 11.20 0.19 -13.65
C PHE A 137 11.48 -1.05 -14.48
N ASN A 138 12.42 -1.88 -14.00
CA ASN A 138 12.82 -3.10 -14.67
C ASN A 138 12.05 -4.32 -14.13
N THR A 139 10.72 -4.31 -14.31
CA THR A 139 9.82 -5.34 -13.84
C THR A 139 8.68 -5.58 -14.84
N ASN A 140 8.15 -6.80 -14.87
CA ASN A 140 7.03 -7.20 -15.73
C ASN A 140 5.70 -6.51 -15.36
N ILE A 141 5.60 -5.91 -14.17
CA ILE A 141 4.41 -5.17 -13.73
C ILE A 141 4.48 -3.67 -14.02
N ALA A 142 5.51 -3.18 -14.73
CA ALA A 142 5.71 -1.74 -14.98
C ALA A 142 4.60 -1.08 -15.82
N GLY A 143 3.91 -1.85 -16.68
CA GLY A 143 2.91 -1.35 -17.63
C GLY A 143 1.63 -0.82 -16.99
N LEU A 144 0.70 -0.36 -17.84
CA LEU A 144 -0.60 0.17 -17.41
C LEU A 144 -1.40 -0.84 -16.61
N ASN A 145 -1.74 -0.48 -15.37
CA ASN A 145 -2.56 -1.30 -14.47
C ASN A 145 -3.32 -0.44 -13.46
N PRO A 146 -4.41 -0.95 -12.86
CA PRO A 146 -4.86 -0.50 -11.56
C PRO A 146 -3.74 -0.64 -10.53
N ARG A 147 -3.64 0.29 -9.58
CA ARG A 147 -2.56 0.33 -8.59
C ARG A 147 -3.10 0.51 -7.18
N ALA A 148 -2.37 -0.06 -6.21
CA ALA A 148 -2.49 0.26 -4.80
C ALA A 148 -1.09 0.51 -4.25
N ALA A 149 -0.92 1.57 -3.48
CA ALA A 149 0.39 1.98 -2.98
C ALA A 149 0.27 2.81 -1.71
N LEU A 150 1.37 2.87 -0.96
CA LEU A 150 1.53 3.65 0.25
C LEU A 150 2.63 4.69 0.06
N GLY A 151 2.37 5.93 0.49
CA GLY A 151 3.35 6.99 0.62
C GLY A 151 3.59 7.34 2.08
N TYR A 152 4.81 7.73 2.37
CA TYR A 152 5.27 8.15 3.69
C TYR A 152 5.89 9.54 3.60
N TYR A 153 5.47 10.44 4.48
CA TYR A 153 6.01 11.79 4.59
C TYR A 153 7.00 11.90 5.75
N GLU A 154 6.53 11.56 6.93
CA GLU A 154 7.25 11.60 8.20
C GLU A 154 6.53 10.68 9.22
N PRO A 155 7.11 10.38 10.40
CA PRO A 155 6.42 9.59 11.41
C PRO A 155 5.05 10.18 11.76
N GLY A 156 3.99 9.37 11.63
CA GLY A 156 2.61 9.76 11.87
C GLY A 156 1.87 10.31 10.64
N HIS A 157 2.53 10.59 9.52
CA HIS A 157 1.89 11.10 8.30
C HIS A 157 2.15 10.20 7.10
N TYR A 158 1.07 9.69 6.52
CA TYR A 158 1.08 8.72 5.43
C TYR A 158 -0.01 9.03 4.40
N CYS A 159 0.07 8.42 3.22
CA CYS A 159 -1.07 8.35 2.31
C CYS A 159 -1.23 6.96 1.70
N PHE A 160 -2.49 6.61 1.39
CA PHE A 160 -2.80 5.49 0.51
C PHE A 160 -3.27 6.03 -0.83
N VAL A 161 -2.80 5.41 -1.90
CA VAL A 161 -3.23 5.73 -3.26
C VAL A 161 -3.76 4.48 -3.93
N VAL A 162 -4.97 4.56 -4.49
CA VAL A 162 -5.54 3.52 -5.35
C VAL A 162 -5.89 4.14 -6.69
N VAL A 163 -5.50 3.48 -7.76
CA VAL A 163 -5.70 3.91 -9.14
C VAL A 163 -6.61 2.92 -9.86
N ASP A 164 -7.74 3.40 -10.40
CA ASP A 164 -8.58 2.61 -11.29
C ASP A 164 -7.88 2.37 -12.63
N GLY A 165 -8.24 1.29 -13.31
CA GLY A 165 -7.63 0.97 -14.59
C GLY A 165 -8.41 -0.09 -15.35
N ARG A 166 -7.88 -0.53 -16.47
CA ARG A 166 -8.51 -1.54 -17.34
C ARG A 166 -9.88 -1.11 -17.86
N GLY A 167 -10.10 0.21 -17.98
CA GLY A 167 -11.33 0.79 -18.50
C GLY A 167 -12.37 1.14 -17.44
N GLU A 168 -12.22 0.71 -16.19
CA GLU A 168 -13.13 1.08 -15.12
C GLU A 168 -13.14 2.59 -14.89
N ASN A 169 -14.30 3.21 -14.76
CA ASN A 169 -14.47 4.68 -14.75
C ASN A 169 -13.81 5.40 -15.95
N GLY A 170 -13.56 4.70 -17.07
CA GLY A 170 -12.81 5.23 -18.21
C GLY A 170 -11.30 5.34 -17.96
N SER A 171 -10.81 4.87 -16.82
CA SER A 171 -9.40 4.95 -16.42
C SER A 171 -8.56 3.88 -17.12
N ARG A 172 -7.44 4.30 -17.71
CA ARG A 172 -6.44 3.39 -18.30
C ARG A 172 -5.52 2.74 -17.27
N GLY A 173 -5.46 3.29 -16.07
CA GLY A 173 -4.48 2.96 -15.05
C GLY A 173 -3.16 3.73 -15.21
N TYR A 174 -2.24 3.50 -14.27
CA TYR A 174 -0.90 4.08 -14.31
C TYR A 174 0.17 3.03 -14.60
N LYS A 175 1.19 3.43 -15.38
CA LYS A 175 2.49 2.78 -15.36
C LYS A 175 3.20 3.09 -14.03
N LEU A 176 4.20 2.29 -13.64
CA LEU A 176 4.93 2.54 -12.38
C LEU A 176 5.67 3.89 -12.38
N GLU A 177 6.22 4.32 -13.50
CA GLU A 177 6.87 5.64 -13.59
C GLU A 177 5.88 6.81 -13.43
N GLU A 178 4.63 6.65 -13.84
CA GLU A 178 3.58 7.66 -13.64
C GLU A 178 3.15 7.69 -12.15
N LEU A 179 2.97 6.52 -11.55
CA LEU A 179 2.69 6.40 -10.11
C LEU A 179 3.83 6.98 -9.27
N SER A 180 5.07 6.74 -9.65
CA SER A 180 6.27 7.30 -9.03
C SER A 180 6.24 8.83 -9.05
N ARG A 181 5.98 9.45 -10.21
CA ARG A 181 5.83 10.91 -10.33
C ARG A 181 4.68 11.47 -9.49
N LEU A 182 3.57 10.73 -9.36
CA LEU A 182 2.48 11.13 -8.48
C LEU A 182 2.97 11.24 -7.03
N PHE A 183 3.68 10.25 -6.50
CA PHE A 183 4.17 10.29 -5.12
C PHE A 183 5.21 11.38 -4.88
N GLU A 184 6.10 11.67 -5.84
CA GLU A 184 6.98 12.83 -5.75
C GLU A 184 6.16 14.15 -5.70
N SER A 185 5.14 14.30 -6.55
CA SER A 185 4.28 15.47 -6.57
C SER A 185 3.45 15.65 -5.28
N LEU A 186 3.11 14.56 -4.60
CA LEU A 186 2.47 14.59 -3.28
C LEU A 186 3.43 15.00 -2.16
N GLY A 187 4.74 15.04 -2.41
CA GLY A 187 5.76 15.40 -1.43
C GLY A 187 6.17 14.25 -0.50
N CYS A 188 5.88 13.00 -0.86
CA CYS A 188 6.34 11.85 -0.09
C CYS A 188 7.86 11.73 -0.11
N THR A 189 8.45 11.31 1.00
CA THR A 189 9.88 11.00 1.11
C THR A 189 10.18 9.55 0.78
N LEU A 190 9.18 8.68 0.86
CA LEU A 190 9.22 7.27 0.51
C LEU A 190 7.86 6.86 -0.04
N ALA A 191 7.84 5.96 -1.03
CA ALA A 191 6.62 5.35 -1.52
C ALA A 191 6.85 3.91 -1.97
N TYR A 192 5.82 3.06 -1.80
CA TYR A 192 5.93 1.63 -2.01
C TYR A 192 4.69 1.07 -2.70
N ASN A 193 4.91 0.30 -3.77
CA ASN A 193 3.85 -0.34 -4.54
C ASN A 193 3.39 -1.65 -3.90
N PHE A 194 2.09 -1.84 -3.80
CA PHE A 194 1.43 -3.09 -3.38
C PHE A 194 0.82 -3.83 -4.58
N ASP A 195 0.10 -4.93 -4.32
CA ASP A 195 -0.54 -5.69 -5.37
C ASP A 195 -1.57 -4.81 -6.12
N GLY A 196 -1.65 -4.99 -7.40
CA GLY A 196 -2.48 -4.18 -8.29
C GLY A 196 -3.49 -5.00 -9.09
N GLY A 197 -3.86 -4.48 -10.25
CA GLY A 197 -4.85 -5.12 -11.10
C GLY A 197 -6.19 -5.26 -10.39
N LYS A 198 -6.78 -6.46 -10.37
CA LYS A 198 -8.05 -6.71 -9.69
C LYS A 198 -7.97 -6.60 -8.17
N SER A 199 -6.77 -6.62 -7.58
CA SER A 199 -6.59 -6.48 -6.12
C SER A 199 -6.72 -5.04 -5.64
N ALA A 200 -6.49 -4.04 -6.50
CA ALA A 200 -6.50 -2.63 -6.15
C ALA A 200 -7.90 -2.16 -5.72
N VAL A 201 -8.14 -2.18 -4.42
CA VAL A 201 -9.42 -1.82 -3.79
C VAL A 201 -9.16 -0.92 -2.59
N MET A 202 -9.94 0.15 -2.46
CA MET A 202 -9.98 1.01 -1.29
C MET A 202 -11.36 0.93 -0.64
N VAL A 203 -11.40 0.68 0.66
CA VAL A 203 -12.63 0.62 1.46
C VAL A 203 -12.59 1.70 2.54
N TRP A 204 -13.69 2.44 2.65
CA TRP A 204 -13.89 3.54 3.60
C TRP A 204 -14.96 3.21 4.62
N ASP A 205 -14.72 3.57 5.87
CA ASP A 205 -15.63 3.44 7.02
C ASP A 205 -16.23 2.03 7.17
N GLY A 206 -15.39 1.04 6.90
CA GLY A 206 -15.66 -0.38 7.06
C GLY A 206 -16.44 -1.03 5.92
N ASP A 207 -17.31 -0.34 5.18
CA ASP A 207 -18.23 -0.98 4.23
C ASP A 207 -18.35 -0.32 2.85
N THR A 208 -17.76 0.85 2.64
CA THR A 208 -17.87 1.58 1.38
C THR A 208 -16.66 1.35 0.50
N THR A 209 -16.81 0.63 -0.60
CA THR A 209 -15.76 0.56 -1.63
C THR A 209 -15.70 1.89 -2.38
N VAL A 210 -14.57 2.58 -2.28
CA VAL A 210 -14.36 3.95 -2.77
C VAL A 210 -14.09 4.00 -4.26
N ASN A 211 -13.21 3.13 -4.75
CA ASN A 211 -12.82 3.06 -6.16
C ASN A 211 -13.71 2.08 -6.94
N THR A 212 -13.48 1.96 -8.24
CA THR A 212 -14.14 0.95 -9.09
C THR A 212 -13.13 -0.16 -9.40
N PRO A 213 -13.13 -1.27 -8.63
CA PRO A 213 -12.17 -2.34 -8.83
C PRO A 213 -12.31 -3.01 -10.19
N ALA A 214 -11.20 -3.27 -10.86
CA ALA A 214 -11.19 -3.92 -12.17
C ALA A 214 -11.89 -5.29 -12.13
N GLY A 215 -12.93 -5.44 -12.98
CA GLY A 215 -13.73 -6.65 -13.04
C GLY A 215 -14.42 -7.02 -11.71
N GLY A 216 -14.77 -6.03 -10.89
CA GLY A 216 -15.39 -6.22 -9.58
C GLY A 216 -14.44 -6.60 -8.45
N GLY A 217 -13.13 -6.56 -8.69
CA GLY A 217 -12.13 -6.95 -7.71
C GLY A 217 -11.81 -8.44 -7.71
N ARG A 218 -10.97 -8.86 -6.78
CA ARG A 218 -10.69 -10.28 -6.46
C ARG A 218 -10.41 -10.45 -4.97
N ASN A 219 -10.52 -11.69 -4.50
CA ASN A 219 -10.07 -12.03 -3.16
C ASN A 219 -8.55 -12.00 -3.05
N VAL A 220 -8.05 -11.52 -1.92
CA VAL A 220 -6.63 -11.32 -1.59
C VAL A 220 -6.26 -12.09 -0.31
N THR A 221 -5.00 -12.05 0.07
CA THR A 221 -4.53 -12.71 1.31
C THR A 221 -4.41 -11.74 2.48
N ASP A 222 -4.32 -10.43 2.22
CA ASP A 222 -4.07 -9.43 3.24
C ASP A 222 -4.52 -8.03 2.83
N ILE A 223 -4.73 -7.20 3.82
CA ILE A 223 -5.02 -5.77 3.70
C ILE A 223 -4.14 -4.96 4.66
N LEU A 224 -3.83 -3.71 4.26
CA LEU A 224 -3.41 -2.66 5.18
C LEU A 224 -4.66 -1.89 5.59
N TYR A 225 -4.79 -1.56 6.86
CA TYR A 225 -5.92 -0.76 7.31
C TYR A 225 -5.61 0.17 8.47
N ILE A 226 -6.39 1.23 8.56
CA ILE A 226 -6.38 2.16 9.69
C ILE A 226 -7.49 1.73 10.63
N ALA A 227 -7.10 1.35 11.86
CA ALA A 227 -8.02 0.91 12.89
C ALA A 227 -8.79 2.09 13.50
N LYS A 228 -10.06 1.85 13.89
CA LYS A 228 -10.79 2.75 14.78
C LYS A 228 -10.16 2.73 16.17
N GLU A 229 -10.28 3.85 16.88
CA GLU A 229 -9.93 3.95 18.30
C GLU A 229 -10.76 3.04 19.19
#